data_d83e774eead366a4c73a7314d7e66020
#
_entry.id   d83e774eead366a4c73a7314d7e66020
#
_cell.length_a   1.000
_cell.length_b   1.000
_cell.length_c   1.000
_cell.angle_alpha   90.00
_cell.angle_beta   90.00
_cell.angle_gamma   90.00
#
_symmetry.space_group_name_H-M   'P 1'
#
loop_
_entity.id
_entity.type
_entity.pdbx_description
1 polymer ?
#
loop_
_entity_poly.entity_id
_entity_poly.type
_entity_poly.pdbx_seq_one_letter_code
_entity_poly.pdbx_strand_id
1 'polypeptide(L)'
;MKSKTRILFTLTILLFSISLAAQQEKNIPIGFNLQLKNMHLWRGLQVSNEVTLASDLYFTDKNQAFKLGIWGGAGISGKYKEFDYYASYQHKGFQISVWDIYNFSKDATYNNSEVFNYKAHETGHFVDVSVGYTFQGKFPLSLSWSTVIFGRDRGANNKENLYSTYVYASYPILKDKFIDLEVGIAGAFALNPEDGTSANFYASSAGIVNINLTASKKLEFGKYTLPVSVMGMWNPKGNNANIQIALDLLTF
;
A
#
# COMPACT_ATOMS: atom_id res chain seq x y z
N MET A 1 -0.96 -3.49 -35.74
CA MET A 1 -1.55 -4.35 -34.65
C MET A 1 -0.74 -5.63 -34.38
N LYS A 2 -0.32 -6.42 -35.39
CA LYS A 2 0.38 -7.72 -35.17
C LYS A 2 1.72 -7.63 -34.40
N SER A 3 2.47 -6.52 -34.49
CA SER A 3 3.77 -6.36 -33.81
C SER A 3 3.60 -6.12 -32.30
N LYS A 4 2.66 -5.25 -31.88
CA LYS A 4 2.43 -4.94 -30.45
C LYS A 4 1.91 -6.15 -29.66
N THR A 5 1.07 -6.97 -30.29
CA THR A 5 0.54 -8.21 -29.67
C THR A 5 1.65 -9.26 -29.49
N ARG A 6 2.60 -9.36 -30.42
CA ARG A 6 3.75 -10.27 -30.31
C ARG A 6 4.70 -9.84 -29.19
N ILE A 7 4.98 -8.54 -29.05
CA ILE A 7 5.83 -8.01 -27.99
C ILE A 7 5.19 -8.27 -26.62
N LEU A 8 3.89 -8.03 -26.48
CA LEU A 8 3.16 -8.29 -25.23
C LEU A 8 3.19 -9.77 -24.86
N PHE A 9 2.95 -10.67 -25.83
CA PHE A 9 2.97 -12.12 -25.61
C PHE A 9 4.38 -12.63 -25.25
N THR A 10 5.42 -12.10 -25.90
CA THR A 10 6.82 -12.45 -25.58
C THR A 10 7.21 -11.93 -24.18
N LEU A 11 6.78 -10.72 -23.80
CA LEU A 11 7.02 -10.16 -22.48
C LEU A 11 6.32 -10.98 -21.39
N THR A 12 5.10 -11.43 -21.63
CA THR A 12 4.34 -12.30 -20.71
C THR A 12 5.02 -13.66 -20.53
N ILE A 13 5.51 -14.28 -21.62
CA ILE A 13 6.25 -15.56 -21.54
C ILE A 13 7.59 -15.36 -20.81
N LEU A 14 8.29 -14.24 -21.03
CA LEU A 14 9.55 -13.93 -20.35
C LEU A 14 9.34 -13.73 -18.84
N LEU A 15 8.32 -12.99 -18.45
CA LEU A 15 7.94 -12.80 -17.04
C LEU A 15 7.55 -14.13 -16.39
N PHE A 16 6.82 -15.00 -17.08
CA PHE A 16 6.46 -16.33 -16.59
C PHE A 16 7.68 -17.25 -16.43
N SER A 17 8.65 -17.15 -17.32
CA SER A 17 9.90 -17.93 -17.26
C SER A 17 10.80 -17.49 -16.10
N ILE A 18 10.86 -16.20 -15.81
CA ILE A 18 11.61 -15.61 -14.71
C ILE A 18 11.00 -16.06 -13.38
N SER A 19 9.64 -16.08 -13.25
CA SER A 19 8.99 -16.51 -12.02
C SER A 19 9.21 -17.99 -11.70
N LEU A 20 9.23 -18.87 -12.73
CA LEU A 20 9.52 -20.29 -12.53
C LEU A 20 10.97 -20.54 -12.12
N ALA A 21 11.92 -19.75 -12.60
CA ALA A 21 13.33 -19.84 -12.22
C ALA A 21 13.59 -19.30 -10.81
N ALA A 22 12.94 -18.18 -10.45
CA ALA A 22 13.10 -17.54 -9.14
C ALA A 22 12.53 -18.36 -7.98
N GLN A 23 11.48 -19.16 -8.21
CA GLN A 23 10.92 -20.06 -7.18
C GLN A 23 11.85 -21.23 -6.83
N GLN A 24 12.89 -21.52 -7.60
CA GLN A 24 13.85 -22.61 -7.35
C GLN A 24 15.09 -22.18 -6.58
N GLU A 25 15.44 -20.89 -6.53
CA GLU A 25 16.65 -20.41 -5.82
C GLU A 25 16.30 -19.73 -4.50
N LYS A 26 16.56 -20.41 -3.39
CA LYS A 26 16.29 -19.97 -1.99
C LYS A 26 17.09 -18.76 -1.51
N ASN A 27 17.88 -18.08 -2.34
CA ASN A 27 18.84 -17.06 -1.89
C ASN A 27 18.97 -15.84 -2.79
N ILE A 28 17.94 -15.51 -3.58
CA ILE A 28 17.98 -14.25 -4.33
C ILE A 28 17.62 -13.11 -3.36
N PRO A 29 18.51 -12.11 -3.18
CA PRO A 29 18.25 -10.98 -2.27
C PRO A 29 17.27 -9.96 -2.87
N ILE A 30 16.57 -10.32 -3.93
CA ILE A 30 15.62 -9.47 -4.66
C ILE A 30 14.26 -10.15 -4.64
N GLY A 31 13.24 -9.43 -4.20
CA GLY A 31 11.86 -9.86 -4.31
C GLY A 31 11.06 -8.96 -5.24
N PHE A 32 10.04 -9.52 -5.85
CA PHE A 32 9.13 -8.82 -6.74
C PHE A 32 7.69 -9.28 -6.51
N ASN A 33 6.76 -8.34 -6.54
CA ASN A 33 5.33 -8.63 -6.57
C ASN A 33 4.67 -7.83 -7.69
N LEU A 34 3.76 -8.45 -8.42
CA LEU A 34 2.88 -7.81 -9.40
C LEU A 34 1.43 -8.10 -9.03
N GLN A 35 0.67 -7.06 -8.74
CA GLN A 35 -0.70 -7.16 -8.26
C GLN A 35 -1.67 -6.46 -9.21
N LEU A 36 -2.78 -7.11 -9.53
CA LEU A 36 -3.92 -6.54 -10.24
C LEU A 36 -5.05 -6.29 -9.24
N LYS A 37 -5.58 -5.08 -9.21
CA LYS A 37 -6.68 -4.64 -8.33
C LYS A 37 -7.80 -4.03 -9.17
N ASN A 38 -9.05 -4.21 -8.73
CA ASN A 38 -10.18 -3.49 -9.34
C ASN A 38 -10.19 -2.00 -9.00
N MET A 39 -9.59 -1.62 -7.87
CA MET A 39 -9.38 -0.26 -7.37
C MET A 39 -8.19 -0.23 -6.43
N HIS A 40 -7.66 0.94 -6.08
CA HIS A 40 -6.62 1.06 -5.07
C HIS A 40 -7.16 1.74 -3.81
N LEU A 41 -7.22 0.96 -2.72
CA LEU A 41 -7.56 1.43 -1.38
C LEU A 41 -6.30 1.54 -0.53
N TRP A 42 -6.21 2.61 0.25
CA TRP A 42 -5.10 2.83 1.17
C TRP A 42 -5.58 3.58 2.41
N ARG A 43 -5.43 2.99 3.59
CA ARG A 43 -5.70 3.60 4.91
C ARG A 43 -7.06 4.32 5.02
N GLY A 44 -8.13 3.69 4.55
CA GLY A 44 -9.47 4.28 4.56
C GLY A 44 -9.79 5.16 3.35
N LEU A 45 -8.82 5.44 2.49
CA LEU A 45 -8.98 6.23 1.28
C LEU A 45 -9.17 5.35 0.04
N GLN A 46 -10.02 5.77 -0.87
CA GLN A 46 -10.04 5.27 -2.25
C GLN A 46 -9.10 6.14 -3.08
N VAL A 47 -7.85 5.67 -3.24
CA VAL A 47 -6.80 6.39 -3.99
C VAL A 47 -7.07 6.35 -5.50
N SER A 48 -7.58 5.21 -5.99
CA SER A 48 -8.02 5.03 -7.37
C SER A 48 -9.29 4.20 -7.43
N ASN A 49 -10.22 4.56 -8.29
CA ASN A 49 -11.47 3.83 -8.55
C ASN A 49 -11.45 3.05 -9.87
N GLU A 50 -10.29 2.87 -10.47
CA GLU A 50 -10.11 2.13 -11.71
C GLU A 50 -9.26 0.88 -11.49
N VAL A 51 -9.35 -0.07 -12.43
CA VAL A 51 -8.46 -1.22 -12.42
C VAL A 51 -7.02 -0.75 -12.42
N THR A 52 -6.27 -1.18 -11.43
CA THR A 52 -4.91 -0.73 -11.14
C THR A 52 -3.96 -1.91 -11.18
N LEU A 53 -2.86 -1.75 -11.90
CA LEU A 53 -1.71 -2.63 -11.84
C LEU A 53 -0.69 -2.00 -10.89
N ALA A 54 -0.26 -2.76 -9.89
CA ALA A 54 0.73 -2.33 -8.92
C ALA A 54 1.91 -3.31 -8.88
N SER A 55 3.10 -2.80 -8.69
CA SER A 55 4.31 -3.62 -8.60
C SER A 55 5.18 -3.16 -7.43
N ASP A 56 5.84 -4.12 -6.80
CA ASP A 56 6.81 -3.90 -5.74
C ASP A 56 8.09 -4.64 -6.10
N LEU A 57 9.22 -3.94 -6.13
CA LEU A 57 10.55 -4.48 -6.37
C LEU A 57 11.44 -4.10 -5.19
N TYR A 58 12.02 -5.08 -4.51
CA TYR A 58 12.81 -4.80 -3.32
C TYR A 58 14.04 -5.69 -3.20
N PHE A 59 15.05 -5.12 -2.60
CA PHE A 59 16.18 -5.85 -2.04
C PHE A 59 15.86 -6.25 -0.61
N THR A 60 16.29 -7.46 -0.19
CA THR A 60 16.14 -7.94 1.19
C THR A 60 17.41 -8.60 1.70
N ASP A 61 17.61 -8.60 3.01
CA ASP A 61 18.69 -9.36 3.64
C ASP A 61 18.37 -10.86 3.71
N LYS A 62 19.36 -11.67 4.08
CA LYS A 62 19.22 -13.15 4.19
C LYS A 62 18.12 -13.59 5.15
N ASN A 63 17.80 -12.79 6.15
CA ASN A 63 16.77 -13.08 7.14
C ASN A 63 15.41 -12.52 6.75
N GLN A 64 15.33 -11.84 5.62
CA GLN A 64 14.15 -11.08 5.16
C GLN A 64 13.63 -10.05 6.20
N ALA A 65 14.53 -9.60 7.06
CA ALA A 65 14.22 -8.64 8.11
C ALA A 65 14.24 -7.20 7.60
N PHE A 66 15.20 -6.88 6.74
CA PHE A 66 15.34 -5.56 6.12
C PHE A 66 14.89 -5.59 4.67
N LYS A 67 14.18 -4.56 4.23
CA LYS A 67 13.83 -4.34 2.82
C LYS A 67 14.12 -2.90 2.43
N LEU A 68 14.67 -2.73 1.23
CA LEU A 68 14.80 -1.45 0.53
C LEU A 68 14.17 -1.63 -0.85
N GLY A 69 13.14 -0.86 -1.17
CA GLY A 69 12.36 -1.11 -2.36
C GLY A 69 11.78 0.13 -3.01
N ILE A 70 11.17 -0.14 -4.14
CA ILE A 70 10.36 0.78 -4.93
C ILE A 70 9.01 0.13 -5.17
N TRP A 71 7.97 0.92 -5.01
CA TRP A 71 6.61 0.51 -5.36
C TRP A 71 6.07 1.43 -6.46
N GLY A 72 5.25 0.91 -7.33
CA GLY A 72 4.60 1.70 -8.36
C GLY A 72 3.20 1.19 -8.66
N GLY A 73 2.28 2.11 -8.93
CA GLY A 73 0.90 1.81 -9.29
C GLY A 73 0.41 2.65 -10.46
N ALA A 74 -0.32 2.04 -11.39
CA ALA A 74 -0.95 2.74 -12.50
C ALA A 74 -2.34 2.19 -12.79
N GLY A 75 -3.29 3.08 -12.97
CA GLY A 75 -4.62 2.76 -13.45
C GLY A 75 -4.63 2.53 -14.97
N ILE A 76 -5.52 1.65 -15.43
CA ILE A 76 -5.59 1.29 -16.87
C ILE A 76 -5.95 2.47 -17.78
N SER A 77 -6.65 3.48 -17.25
CA SER A 77 -6.96 4.71 -17.99
C SER A 77 -5.80 5.71 -18.03
N GLY A 78 -4.77 5.49 -17.19
CA GLY A 78 -3.63 6.39 -17.01
C GLY A 78 -3.94 7.63 -16.17
N LYS A 79 -5.11 7.71 -15.52
CA LYS A 79 -5.45 8.79 -14.60
C LYS A 79 -4.70 8.68 -13.30
N TYR A 80 -4.66 7.48 -12.71
CA TYR A 80 -3.88 7.20 -11.51
C TYR A 80 -2.46 6.78 -11.85
N LYS A 81 -1.48 7.38 -11.18
CA LYS A 81 -0.05 7.04 -11.27
C LYS A 81 0.63 7.38 -9.95
N GLU A 82 1.38 6.43 -9.41
CA GLU A 82 2.13 6.60 -8.16
C GLU A 82 3.45 5.85 -8.22
N PHE A 83 4.46 6.39 -7.60
CA PHE A 83 5.79 5.79 -7.48
C PHE A 83 6.38 6.16 -6.12
N ASP A 84 6.80 5.15 -5.36
CA ASP A 84 7.25 5.30 -3.99
C ASP A 84 8.62 4.65 -3.80
N TYR A 85 9.39 5.20 -2.86
CA TYR A 85 10.59 4.57 -2.31
C TYR A 85 10.32 4.18 -0.88
N TYR A 86 10.87 3.05 -0.44
CA TYR A 86 10.72 2.69 0.95
C TYR A 86 11.90 1.91 1.51
N ALA A 87 12.04 2.00 2.83
CA ALA A 87 12.86 1.11 3.63
C ALA A 87 12.01 0.56 4.78
N SER A 88 12.17 -0.72 5.09
CA SER A 88 11.48 -1.34 6.22
C SER A 88 12.37 -2.35 6.94
N TYR A 89 12.08 -2.53 8.21
CA TYR A 89 12.67 -3.55 9.05
C TYR A 89 11.59 -4.26 9.85
N GLN A 90 11.70 -5.60 9.93
CA GLN A 90 10.78 -6.41 10.73
C GLN A 90 11.56 -7.48 11.51
N HIS A 91 11.19 -7.68 12.77
CA HIS A 91 11.76 -8.75 13.58
C HIS A 91 10.82 -9.13 14.74
N LYS A 92 10.48 -10.44 14.85
CA LYS A 92 9.68 -11.00 15.96
C LYS A 92 8.40 -10.20 16.28
N GLY A 93 7.62 -9.84 15.25
CA GLY A 93 6.38 -9.08 15.38
C GLY A 93 6.56 -7.57 15.33
N PHE A 94 7.73 -7.03 15.67
CA PHE A 94 8.05 -5.61 15.49
C PHE A 94 8.26 -5.29 14.02
N GLN A 95 7.76 -4.14 13.59
CA GLN A 95 8.01 -3.58 12.26
C GLN A 95 8.17 -2.07 12.33
N ILE A 96 9.03 -1.54 11.48
CA ILE A 96 9.17 -0.12 11.22
C ILE A 96 9.39 0.08 9.73
N SER A 97 8.82 1.14 9.17
CA SER A 97 9.06 1.51 7.78
C SER A 97 9.04 3.02 7.58
N VAL A 98 9.74 3.46 6.57
CA VAL A 98 9.67 4.82 6.04
C VAL A 98 9.37 4.72 4.55
N TRP A 99 8.40 5.52 4.10
CA TRP A 99 7.95 5.61 2.71
C TRP A 99 8.03 7.04 2.25
N ASP A 100 8.59 7.27 1.08
CA ASP A 100 8.46 8.50 0.32
C ASP A 100 7.47 8.25 -0.81
N ILE A 101 6.30 8.83 -0.72
CA ILE A 101 5.15 8.55 -1.58
C ILE A 101 4.95 9.73 -2.53
N TYR A 102 4.97 9.44 -3.84
CA TYR A 102 4.77 10.42 -4.89
C TYR A 102 3.69 10.00 -5.87
N ASN A 103 2.50 10.52 -5.67
CA ASN A 103 1.40 10.35 -6.61
C ASN A 103 1.46 11.47 -7.67
N PHE A 104 1.72 11.12 -8.92
CA PHE A 104 1.81 12.02 -10.06
C PHE A 104 0.64 11.86 -11.04
N SER A 105 -0.53 11.54 -10.50
CA SER A 105 -1.78 11.46 -11.26
C SER A 105 -2.10 12.80 -11.92
N LYS A 106 -2.64 12.76 -13.14
CA LYS A 106 -2.86 13.95 -13.95
C LYS A 106 -3.74 15.00 -13.28
N ASP A 107 -4.74 14.54 -12.52
CA ASP A 107 -5.74 15.40 -11.89
C ASP A 107 -5.42 15.72 -10.41
N ALA A 108 -4.19 15.42 -9.94
CA ALA A 108 -3.75 15.75 -8.60
C ALA A 108 -3.69 17.28 -8.40
N THR A 109 -4.15 17.75 -7.23
CA THR A 109 -4.22 19.19 -6.89
C THR A 109 -2.93 19.76 -6.31
N TYR A 110 -1.92 18.92 -6.13
CA TYR A 110 -0.57 19.23 -5.66
C TYR A 110 0.44 19.07 -6.81
N ASN A 111 1.70 19.37 -6.56
CA ASN A 111 2.78 19.22 -7.53
C ASN A 111 2.93 17.76 -7.99
N ASN A 112 2.50 17.47 -9.19
CA ASN A 112 2.46 16.14 -9.81
C ASN A 112 3.41 16.00 -11.00
N SER A 113 4.33 16.94 -11.20
CA SER A 113 5.21 16.99 -12.38
C SER A 113 6.70 17.08 -12.04
N GLU A 114 7.04 17.55 -10.83
CA GLU A 114 8.43 17.78 -10.42
C GLU A 114 8.86 16.72 -9.38
N VAL A 115 9.18 15.52 -9.83
CA VAL A 115 9.54 14.37 -8.98
C VAL A 115 10.74 14.63 -8.04
N PHE A 116 11.62 15.58 -8.34
CA PHE A 116 12.77 15.94 -7.48
C PHE A 116 12.57 17.24 -6.69
N ASN A 117 11.36 17.79 -6.65
CA ASN A 117 11.06 18.95 -5.84
C ASN A 117 10.71 18.52 -4.40
N TYR A 118 11.67 18.66 -3.49
CA TYR A 118 11.52 18.38 -2.05
C TYR A 118 11.41 19.66 -1.20
N LYS A 119 11.06 20.79 -1.80
CA LYS A 119 10.76 21.99 -1.01
C LYS A 119 9.43 21.81 -0.29
N ALA A 120 9.44 21.94 1.04
CA ALA A 120 8.34 21.56 1.93
C ALA A 120 6.96 22.13 1.56
N HIS A 121 6.89 23.33 0.97
CA HIS A 121 5.64 24.00 0.60
C HIS A 121 5.24 23.82 -0.88
N GLU A 122 6.09 23.17 -1.67
CA GLU A 122 5.90 23.03 -3.13
C GLU A 122 5.86 21.57 -3.56
N THR A 123 6.36 20.66 -2.73
CA THR A 123 6.49 19.23 -3.08
C THR A 123 5.14 18.54 -3.22
N GLY A 124 5.04 17.59 -4.17
CA GLY A 124 3.95 16.63 -4.23
C GLY A 124 4.21 15.37 -3.41
N HIS A 125 5.41 15.20 -2.88
CA HIS A 125 5.77 14.09 -2.02
C HIS A 125 5.13 14.20 -0.63
N PHE A 126 4.99 13.07 0.03
CA PHE A 126 4.89 13.01 1.47
C PHE A 126 5.68 11.82 2.01
N VAL A 127 6.37 12.04 3.13
CA VAL A 127 7.13 11.00 3.81
C VAL A 127 6.34 10.51 5.01
N ASP A 128 6.09 9.21 5.03
CA ASP A 128 5.35 8.51 6.08
C ASP A 128 6.28 7.59 6.87
N VAL A 129 6.19 7.62 8.17
CA VAL A 129 6.87 6.68 9.06
C VAL A 129 5.83 5.85 9.79
N SER A 130 6.00 4.52 9.73
CA SER A 130 5.12 3.58 10.42
C SER A 130 5.91 2.71 11.39
N VAL A 131 5.34 2.49 12.56
CA VAL A 131 5.82 1.53 13.56
C VAL A 131 4.68 0.61 13.92
N GLY A 132 4.93 -0.68 14.04
CA GLY A 132 3.88 -1.64 14.39
C GLY A 132 4.42 -2.82 15.19
N TYR A 133 3.50 -3.53 15.80
CA TYR A 133 3.77 -4.77 16.50
C TYR A 133 2.61 -5.76 16.34
N THR A 134 2.95 -6.98 15.94
CA THR A 134 2.02 -8.11 15.92
C THR A 134 2.36 -9.03 17.10
N PHE A 135 1.42 -9.16 18.02
CA PHE A 135 1.59 -10.00 19.21
C PHE A 135 1.77 -11.46 18.78
N GLN A 136 2.78 -12.09 19.37
CA GLN A 136 3.12 -13.48 19.05
C GLN A 136 2.30 -14.43 19.93
N GLY A 137 1.95 -15.62 19.40
CA GLY A 137 1.25 -16.66 20.14
C GLY A 137 -0.25 -16.73 19.86
N LYS A 138 -1.05 -17.01 20.90
CA LYS A 138 -2.49 -17.33 20.74
C LYS A 138 -3.38 -16.13 20.44
N PHE A 139 -2.91 -14.91 20.67
CA PHE A 139 -3.68 -13.68 20.43
C PHE A 139 -2.90 -12.76 19.48
N PRO A 140 -2.91 -13.04 18.17
CA PRO A 140 -2.10 -12.33 17.19
C PRO A 140 -2.73 -10.98 16.78
N LEU A 141 -3.02 -10.13 17.73
CA LEU A 141 -3.43 -8.74 17.48
C LEU A 141 -2.27 -7.99 16.86
N SER A 142 -2.53 -7.25 15.79
CA SER A 142 -1.58 -6.31 15.17
C SER A 142 -2.00 -4.89 15.48
N LEU A 143 -1.04 -4.08 15.92
CA LEU A 143 -1.20 -2.64 16.15
C LEU A 143 -0.16 -1.89 15.33
N SER A 144 -0.55 -0.78 14.73
CA SER A 144 0.38 0.11 14.05
C SER A 144 0.03 1.57 14.24
N TRP A 145 1.08 2.39 14.20
CA TRP A 145 1.05 3.85 14.25
C TRP A 145 1.83 4.37 13.06
N SER A 146 1.20 5.22 12.26
CA SER A 146 1.81 5.81 11.07
C SER A 146 1.61 7.31 11.10
N THR A 147 2.65 8.08 10.77
CA THR A 147 2.60 9.55 10.77
C THR A 147 3.28 10.10 9.53
N VAL A 148 2.61 11.01 8.87
CA VAL A 148 3.22 11.81 7.79
C VAL A 148 4.13 12.86 8.42
N ILE A 149 5.44 12.72 8.21
CA ILE A 149 6.46 13.55 8.88
C ILE A 149 6.97 14.71 8.02
N PHE A 150 6.70 14.67 6.72
CA PHE A 150 7.19 15.69 5.77
C PHE A 150 6.32 15.71 4.51
N GLY A 151 6.33 16.86 3.81
CA GLY A 151 5.78 17.02 2.47
C GLY A 151 4.43 17.72 2.45
N ARG A 152 3.52 17.27 1.59
CA ARG A 152 2.24 17.92 1.28
C ARG A 152 1.15 17.79 2.35
N ASP A 153 1.44 17.22 3.50
CA ASP A 153 0.53 17.14 4.65
C ASP A 153 0.54 18.46 5.46
N ARG A 154 0.04 19.55 4.88
CA ARG A 154 0.22 20.93 5.42
C ARG A 154 -1.07 21.72 5.60
N GLY A 155 -2.22 21.09 5.48
CA GLY A 155 -3.51 21.76 5.62
C GLY A 155 -3.80 22.82 4.54
N ALA A 156 -4.89 23.55 4.70
CA ALA A 156 -5.37 24.51 3.71
C ALA A 156 -4.48 25.76 3.57
N ASN A 157 -3.83 26.15 4.65
CA ASN A 157 -2.96 27.33 4.69
C ASN A 157 -1.51 27.06 4.24
N ASN A 158 -1.15 25.81 4.02
CA ASN A 158 0.19 25.36 3.61
C ASN A 158 1.32 25.92 4.50
N LYS A 159 1.07 26.15 5.79
CA LYS A 159 2.06 26.74 6.71
C LYS A 159 2.96 25.69 7.33
N GLU A 160 2.38 24.79 8.10
CA GLU A 160 3.10 23.79 8.87
C GLU A 160 2.65 22.38 8.52
N ASN A 161 3.50 21.39 8.78
CA ASN A 161 3.13 20.00 8.64
C ASN A 161 2.08 19.63 9.70
N LEU A 162 1.00 18.98 9.30
CA LEU A 162 -0.07 18.55 10.23
C LEU A 162 0.35 17.36 11.07
N TYR A 163 1.36 16.60 10.63
CA TYR A 163 1.74 15.30 11.20
C TYR A 163 0.53 14.38 11.31
N SER A 164 -0.19 14.28 10.22
CA SER A 164 -1.37 13.43 10.13
C SER A 164 -1.03 12.00 10.46
N THR A 165 -1.75 11.46 11.43
CA THR A 165 -1.47 10.18 12.07
C THR A 165 -2.62 9.22 11.85
N TYR A 166 -2.29 7.97 11.55
CA TYR A 166 -3.20 6.86 11.36
C TYR A 166 -2.83 5.73 12.32
N VAL A 167 -3.76 5.36 13.20
CA VAL A 167 -3.58 4.28 14.17
C VAL A 167 -4.50 3.13 13.79
N TYR A 168 -3.93 1.95 13.57
CA TYR A 168 -4.65 0.79 13.08
C TYR A 168 -4.47 -0.41 13.99
N ALA A 169 -5.56 -1.13 14.19
CA ALA A 169 -5.58 -2.42 14.84
C ALA A 169 -6.21 -3.45 13.91
N SER A 170 -5.61 -4.63 13.78
CA SER A 170 -6.21 -5.76 13.05
C SER A 170 -6.07 -7.08 13.80
N TYR A 171 -7.01 -7.97 13.54
CA TYR A 171 -7.05 -9.28 14.15
C TYR A 171 -7.53 -10.34 13.16
N PRO A 172 -6.78 -11.44 12.97
CA PRO A 172 -7.21 -12.58 12.18
C PRO A 172 -8.28 -13.36 12.94
N ILE A 173 -9.53 -13.28 12.48
CA ILE A 173 -10.67 -13.97 13.10
C ILE A 173 -10.82 -15.42 12.66
N LEU A 174 -10.27 -15.76 11.50
CA LEU A 174 -10.22 -17.12 10.97
C LEU A 174 -8.92 -17.32 10.19
N LYS A 175 -8.23 -18.41 10.46
CA LYS A 175 -7.11 -18.92 9.66
C LYS A 175 -7.31 -20.39 9.44
N ASP A 176 -7.69 -20.79 8.23
CA ASP A 176 -7.81 -22.18 7.89
C ASP A 176 -7.36 -22.47 6.45
N LYS A 177 -7.39 -23.75 6.04
CA LYS A 177 -6.98 -24.18 4.69
C LYS A 177 -7.87 -23.66 3.56
N PHE A 178 -9.08 -23.17 3.86
CA PHE A 178 -10.03 -22.73 2.84
C PHE A 178 -9.98 -21.21 2.63
N ILE A 179 -9.89 -20.44 3.72
CA ILE A 179 -9.95 -18.99 3.69
C ILE A 179 -9.36 -18.41 4.97
N ASP A 180 -8.62 -17.30 4.84
CA ASP A 180 -8.22 -16.48 5.96
C ASP A 180 -9.14 -15.25 6.03
N LEU A 181 -9.61 -14.90 7.22
CA LEU A 181 -10.41 -13.70 7.48
C LEU A 181 -9.72 -12.82 8.52
N GLU A 182 -9.59 -11.54 8.20
CA GLU A 182 -9.03 -10.51 9.10
C GLU A 182 -9.98 -9.33 9.17
N VAL A 183 -10.20 -8.83 10.39
CA VAL A 183 -10.90 -7.57 10.65
C VAL A 183 -9.91 -6.50 11.05
N GLY A 184 -10.21 -5.25 10.70
CA GLY A 184 -9.39 -4.10 11.06
C GLY A 184 -10.20 -2.86 11.35
N ILE A 185 -9.64 -1.99 12.20
CA ILE A 185 -10.20 -0.68 12.53
C ILE A 185 -9.08 0.33 12.65
N ALA A 186 -9.31 1.54 12.13
CA ALA A 186 -8.35 2.64 12.30
C ALA A 186 -9.02 3.98 12.55
N GLY A 187 -8.34 4.77 13.38
CA GLY A 187 -8.59 6.19 13.55
C GLY A 187 -7.49 7.04 12.94
N ALA A 188 -7.85 8.28 12.57
CA ALA A 188 -6.89 9.26 12.09
C ALA A 188 -7.10 10.62 12.75
N PHE A 189 -6.01 11.37 12.92
CA PHE A 189 -5.96 12.70 13.50
C PHE A 189 -4.67 13.41 13.10
N ALA A 190 -4.59 14.72 13.30
CA ALA A 190 -3.35 15.49 13.17
C ALA A 190 -2.74 15.71 14.55
N LEU A 191 -1.40 15.57 14.67
CA LEU A 191 -0.67 15.93 15.91
C LEU A 191 -0.48 17.43 16.01
N ASN A 192 -0.47 18.13 14.88
CA ASN A 192 -0.36 19.59 14.77
C ASN A 192 -1.48 20.13 13.87
N PRO A 193 -2.75 20.11 14.33
CA PRO A 193 -3.86 20.58 13.51
C PRO A 193 -3.82 22.10 13.33
N GLU A 194 -4.32 22.61 12.20
CA GLU A 194 -4.54 24.03 12.03
C GLU A 194 -5.61 24.55 13.02
N ASP A 195 -5.46 25.81 13.45
CA ASP A 195 -6.38 26.44 14.41
C ASP A 195 -7.85 26.35 13.95
N GLY A 196 -8.71 25.94 14.86
CA GLY A 196 -10.16 25.81 14.62
C GLY A 196 -10.56 24.59 13.81
N THR A 197 -9.64 23.67 13.49
CA THR A 197 -9.94 22.44 12.73
C THR A 197 -9.27 21.21 13.35
N SER A 198 -9.78 20.04 13.04
CA SER A 198 -9.13 18.75 13.31
C SER A 198 -8.93 17.95 12.01
N ALA A 199 -8.87 18.67 10.87
CA ALA A 199 -8.59 18.09 9.58
C ALA A 199 -7.20 17.43 9.57
N ASN A 200 -7.08 16.36 8.80
CA ASN A 200 -5.86 15.59 8.66
C ASN A 200 -5.81 15.00 7.24
N PHE A 201 -4.73 14.35 6.87
CA PHE A 201 -4.51 13.78 5.55
C PHE A 201 -5.64 12.81 5.10
N TYR A 202 -6.28 12.14 6.04
CA TYR A 202 -7.23 11.06 5.80
C TYR A 202 -8.70 11.52 5.85
N ALA A 203 -9.00 12.65 6.49
CA ALA A 203 -10.37 13.14 6.67
C ALA A 203 -10.42 14.62 7.04
N SER A 204 -11.60 15.22 6.86
CA SER A 204 -11.87 16.61 7.27
C SER A 204 -11.89 16.82 8.80
N SER A 205 -11.90 15.75 9.59
CA SER A 205 -11.79 15.82 11.05
C SER A 205 -11.27 14.50 11.62
N ALA A 206 -10.72 14.55 12.84
CA ALA A 206 -10.30 13.37 13.59
C ALA A 206 -11.45 12.37 13.80
N GLY A 207 -11.15 11.07 13.76
CA GLY A 207 -12.12 10.01 14.02
C GLY A 207 -11.79 8.70 13.31
N ILE A 208 -12.77 7.79 13.31
CA ILE A 208 -12.62 6.49 12.63
C ILE A 208 -12.72 6.69 11.12
N VAL A 209 -11.68 6.30 10.40
CA VAL A 209 -11.56 6.46 8.94
C VAL A 209 -11.50 5.13 8.19
N ASN A 210 -11.39 4.02 8.92
CA ASN A 210 -11.32 2.69 8.30
C ASN A 210 -11.91 1.64 9.24
N ILE A 211 -12.88 0.90 8.74
CA ILE A 211 -13.33 -0.38 9.28
C ILE A 211 -13.31 -1.34 8.11
N ASN A 212 -12.60 -2.45 8.23
CA ASN A 212 -12.49 -3.39 7.12
C ASN A 212 -12.62 -4.85 7.56
N LEU A 213 -13.05 -5.66 6.61
CA LEU A 213 -12.98 -7.11 6.63
C LEU A 213 -12.27 -7.56 5.36
N THR A 214 -11.19 -8.32 5.53
CA THR A 214 -10.43 -8.91 4.44
C THR A 214 -10.58 -10.41 4.45
N ALA A 215 -10.97 -10.98 3.32
CA ALA A 215 -10.94 -12.40 3.04
C ALA A 215 -9.82 -12.70 2.06
N SER A 216 -8.96 -13.67 2.35
CA SER A 216 -7.86 -14.04 1.46
C SER A 216 -7.74 -15.55 1.30
N LYS A 217 -7.28 -15.97 0.12
CA LYS A 217 -7.09 -17.37 -0.24
C LYS A 217 -5.97 -17.51 -1.27
N LYS A 218 -5.22 -18.61 -1.16
CA LYS A 218 -4.32 -19.07 -2.21
C LYS A 218 -5.05 -20.07 -3.11
N LEU A 219 -5.19 -19.75 -4.40
CA LEU A 219 -5.75 -20.63 -5.40
C LEU A 219 -4.62 -21.41 -6.07
N GLU A 220 -4.71 -22.74 -6.06
CA GLU A 220 -3.67 -23.61 -6.60
C GLU A 220 -4.06 -24.07 -8.01
N PHE A 221 -3.20 -23.83 -8.99
CA PHE A 221 -3.36 -24.25 -10.39
C PHE A 221 -2.12 -25.06 -10.81
N GLY A 222 -2.10 -26.34 -10.46
CA GLY A 222 -0.92 -27.20 -10.66
C GLY A 222 0.27 -26.71 -9.84
N LYS A 223 1.32 -26.21 -10.51
CA LYS A 223 2.50 -25.63 -9.84
C LYS A 223 2.40 -24.12 -9.58
N TYR A 224 1.36 -23.48 -10.05
CA TYR A 224 1.15 -22.05 -9.90
C TYR A 224 0.17 -21.76 -8.76
N THR A 225 0.57 -20.87 -7.86
CA THR A 225 -0.27 -20.37 -6.76
C THR A 225 -0.66 -18.93 -7.05
N LEU A 226 -1.95 -18.65 -7.05
CA LEU A 226 -2.52 -17.30 -7.21
C LEU A 226 -3.13 -16.86 -5.87
N PRO A 227 -2.47 -15.99 -5.10
CA PRO A 227 -3.10 -15.36 -3.94
C PRO A 227 -4.17 -14.36 -4.40
N VAL A 228 -5.34 -14.47 -3.78
CA VAL A 228 -6.50 -13.61 -4.04
C VAL A 228 -6.97 -13.03 -2.73
N SER A 229 -7.32 -11.74 -2.72
CA SER A 229 -7.96 -11.12 -1.56
C SER A 229 -9.17 -10.27 -1.97
N VAL A 230 -10.12 -10.21 -1.07
CA VAL A 230 -11.29 -9.33 -1.15
C VAL A 230 -11.38 -8.56 0.15
N MET A 231 -11.34 -7.23 0.09
CA MET A 231 -11.44 -6.34 1.24
C MET A 231 -12.69 -5.46 1.10
N GLY A 232 -13.66 -5.63 2.00
CA GLY A 232 -14.69 -4.64 2.23
C GLY A 232 -14.17 -3.58 3.21
N MET A 233 -14.22 -2.32 2.82
CA MET A 233 -13.76 -1.17 3.60
C MET A 233 -14.86 -0.14 3.74
N TRP A 234 -15.09 0.33 4.95
CA TRP A 234 -15.96 1.45 5.27
C TRP A 234 -15.17 2.56 5.93
N ASN A 235 -15.30 3.78 5.40
CA ASN A 235 -14.79 4.99 6.01
C ASN A 235 -15.96 5.80 6.60
N PRO A 236 -16.20 5.76 7.93
CA PRO A 236 -17.28 6.51 8.56
C PRO A 236 -17.14 8.01 8.40
N LYS A 237 -15.92 8.57 8.45
CA LYS A 237 -15.70 10.02 8.30
C LYS A 237 -15.89 10.50 6.86
N GLY A 238 -15.49 9.68 5.88
CA GLY A 238 -15.71 9.96 4.46
C GLY A 238 -17.11 9.57 3.98
N ASN A 239 -17.92 8.91 4.82
CA ASN A 239 -19.23 8.37 4.49
C ASN A 239 -19.23 7.56 3.18
N ASN A 240 -18.24 6.71 3.01
CA ASN A 240 -18.10 5.86 1.83
C ASN A 240 -17.71 4.43 2.21
N ALA A 241 -18.11 3.49 1.34
CA ALA A 241 -17.73 2.08 1.45
C ALA A 241 -17.27 1.58 0.08
N ASN A 242 -16.27 0.72 0.08
CA ASN A 242 -15.63 0.19 -1.12
C ASN A 242 -15.33 -1.29 -0.98
N ILE A 243 -15.24 -2.00 -2.11
CA ILE A 243 -14.80 -3.39 -2.16
C ILE A 243 -13.61 -3.49 -3.11
N GLN A 244 -12.44 -3.81 -2.57
CA GLN A 244 -11.25 -4.09 -3.36
C GLN A 244 -11.08 -5.60 -3.54
N ILE A 245 -10.87 -6.02 -4.77
CA ILE A 245 -10.41 -7.37 -5.13
C ILE A 245 -8.97 -7.22 -5.63
N ALA A 246 -8.07 -8.04 -5.12
CA ALA A 246 -6.68 -8.05 -5.53
C ALA A 246 -6.21 -9.47 -5.87
N LEU A 247 -5.41 -9.57 -6.92
CA LEU A 247 -4.79 -10.80 -7.42
C LEU A 247 -3.27 -10.58 -7.46
N ASP A 248 -2.50 -11.39 -6.73
CA ASP A 248 -1.04 -11.38 -6.83
C ASP A 248 -0.63 -12.25 -8.01
N LEU A 249 -0.47 -11.62 -9.18
CA LEU A 249 -0.23 -12.29 -10.45
C LEU A 249 1.16 -12.93 -10.52
N LEU A 250 2.13 -12.34 -9.83
CA LEU A 250 3.52 -12.77 -9.84
C LEU A 250 4.20 -12.36 -8.53
N THR A 251 4.82 -13.33 -7.86
CA THR A 251 5.61 -13.10 -6.64
C THR A 251 6.82 -14.01 -6.61
N PHE A 252 8.00 -13.48 -6.36
CA PHE A 252 9.23 -14.24 -6.15
C PHE A 252 10.19 -13.53 -5.20
#